data_54164752c32345baac6f974685997ce0
#
_entry.id   54164752c32345baac6f974685997ce0
#
_cell.length_a   1.000
_cell.length_b   1.000
_cell.length_c   1.000
_cell.angle_alpha   90.00
_cell.angle_beta   90.00
_cell.angle_gamma   90.00
#
_symmetry.space_group_name_H-M   'P 1'
#
loop_
_entity.id
_entity.type
_entity.pdbx_description
1 polymer ?
#
loop_
_entity_poly.entity_id
_entity_poly.type
_entity_poly.pdbx_seq_one_letter_code
_entity_poly.pdbx_strand_id
1 'polypeptide(L)'
;MWRKTTICINYKPPAGSCGQTTNMAIVAPSFLASNFLRLEDECKMVNDSEADWFHLDVMDGRFVPNISFGFPVIEYIRKTTKKICDVHLMIVEPEKFAEEFKKAGADNLTVHIEACPNLHRNIQQIKELGMKAGVAINPHTPVTALSEVLHELDIVLIMSVNPGFGGQKFIPHTLEKIKQLRHIIDEKGLNVLIEIDGGVTLDNAASIVAAGADVLVAGNTVFSSKDPVETIAALKRL
;
A
#
# COMPACT_ATOMS: atom_id res chain seq x y z
N MET A 1 -3.85 20.17 32.65
CA MET A 1 -4.87 20.55 31.66
C MET A 1 -4.16 20.77 30.32
N TRP A 2 -3.93 19.73 29.55
CA TRP A 2 -3.19 19.78 28.27
C TRP A 2 -4.19 19.65 27.13
N ARG A 3 -4.27 20.68 26.29
CA ARG A 3 -5.09 20.67 25.08
C ARG A 3 -4.39 19.84 24.01
N LYS A 4 -5.04 18.75 23.57
CA LYS A 4 -4.64 18.00 22.37
C LYS A 4 -5.03 18.82 21.15
N THR A 5 -4.05 19.29 20.42
CA THR A 5 -4.27 19.90 19.09
C THR A 5 -4.28 18.78 18.06
N THR A 6 -5.46 18.38 17.63
CA THR A 6 -5.64 17.45 16.52
C THR A 6 -5.36 18.23 15.23
N ILE A 7 -4.27 17.93 14.56
CA ILE A 7 -4.00 18.46 13.20
C ILE A 7 -4.76 17.54 12.23
N CYS A 8 -5.97 17.97 11.85
CA CYS A 8 -6.66 17.39 10.71
C CYS A 8 -6.03 17.97 9.44
N ILE A 9 -5.25 17.20 8.73
CA ILE A 9 -4.82 17.51 7.37
C ILE A 9 -6.03 17.26 6.46
N ASN A 10 -6.84 18.29 6.24
CA ASN A 10 -7.90 18.27 5.24
C ASN A 10 -7.27 18.45 3.85
N TYR A 11 -6.95 17.36 3.19
CA TYR A 11 -6.69 17.36 1.75
C TYR A 11 -8.04 17.35 1.01
N LYS A 12 -8.42 18.49 0.47
CA LYS A 12 -9.57 18.65 -0.41
C LYS A 12 -9.03 19.01 -1.80
N PRO A 13 -9.11 18.12 -2.79
CA PRO A 13 -8.78 18.49 -4.16
C PRO A 13 -9.83 19.47 -4.69
N PRO A 14 -9.45 20.50 -5.47
CA PRO A 14 -10.39 21.43 -6.06
C PRO A 14 -11.20 20.77 -7.18
N ALA A 15 -12.51 20.98 -7.16
CA ALA A 15 -13.39 20.60 -8.26
C ALA A 15 -13.11 21.51 -9.48
N GLY A 16 -12.77 20.92 -10.60
CA GLY A 16 -12.87 21.49 -11.94
C GLY A 16 -11.76 22.45 -12.35
N SER A 17 -10.68 21.89 -12.93
CA SER A 17 -9.97 22.51 -14.04
C SER A 17 -9.20 21.39 -14.78
N CYS A 18 -9.40 21.32 -16.08
CA CYS A 18 -8.54 20.59 -17.02
C CYS A 18 -7.17 21.30 -17.05
N GLY A 19 -6.33 21.00 -16.07
CA GLY A 19 -4.95 21.39 -15.95
C GLY A 19 -4.26 20.20 -15.29
N GLN A 20 -3.32 19.57 -15.99
CA GLN A 20 -2.47 18.52 -15.45
C GLN A 20 -1.72 19.06 -14.20
N THR A 21 -2.33 18.93 -13.04
CA THR A 21 -1.56 18.90 -11.80
C THR A 21 -0.85 17.56 -11.82
N THR A 22 0.46 17.56 -12.02
CA THR A 22 1.32 16.42 -11.79
C THR A 22 1.22 16.11 -10.29
N ASN A 23 0.22 15.31 -9.89
CA ASN A 23 0.25 14.67 -8.58
C ASN A 23 1.42 13.71 -8.62
N MET A 24 2.50 14.03 -7.91
CA MET A 24 3.62 13.11 -7.73
C MET A 24 3.10 11.83 -7.11
N ALA A 25 3.50 10.68 -7.65
CA ALA A 25 3.12 9.38 -7.11
C ALA A 25 3.58 9.23 -5.65
N ILE A 26 2.79 8.58 -4.83
CA ILE A 26 3.21 8.12 -3.50
C ILE A 26 4.14 6.92 -3.71
N VAL A 27 5.33 6.96 -3.11
CA VAL A 27 6.31 5.86 -3.20
C VAL A 27 6.40 5.14 -1.86
N ALA A 28 6.14 3.83 -1.91
CA ALA A 28 6.12 2.94 -0.76
C ALA A 28 7.13 1.79 -0.95
N PRO A 29 8.40 1.93 -0.50
CA PRO A 29 9.37 0.83 -0.55
C PRO A 29 8.88 -0.38 0.25
N SER A 30 8.82 -1.59 -0.39
CA SER A 30 8.44 -2.83 0.30
C SER A 30 9.63 -3.44 1.03
N PHE A 31 9.53 -3.49 2.35
CA PHE A 31 10.55 -4.03 3.24
C PHE A 31 10.73 -5.56 3.12
N LEU A 32 9.86 -6.25 2.40
CA LEU A 32 10.08 -7.66 2.06
C LEU A 32 11.40 -7.88 1.30
N ALA A 33 11.86 -6.88 0.54
CA ALA A 33 13.10 -6.93 -0.23
C ALA A 33 14.30 -6.32 0.51
N SER A 34 14.13 -5.83 1.74
CA SER A 34 15.20 -5.20 2.52
C SER A 34 16.21 -6.22 3.07
N ASN A 35 17.38 -5.74 3.46
CA ASN A 35 18.37 -6.58 4.16
C ASN A 35 18.02 -6.67 5.66
N PHE A 36 17.38 -7.76 6.07
CA PHE A 36 16.96 -7.96 7.46
C PHE A 36 18.14 -7.98 8.48
N LEU A 37 19.37 -8.30 8.04
CA LEU A 37 20.55 -8.21 8.91
C LEU A 37 20.99 -6.76 9.17
N ARG A 38 20.46 -5.80 8.40
CA ARG A 38 20.76 -4.38 8.50
C ARG A 38 19.48 -3.52 8.49
N LEU A 39 18.42 -4.02 9.11
CA LEU A 39 17.10 -3.41 9.04
C LEU A 39 17.08 -1.94 9.50
N GLU A 40 17.88 -1.58 10.53
CA GLU A 40 18.01 -0.20 11.01
C GLU A 40 18.58 0.73 9.94
N ASP A 41 19.64 0.28 9.22
CA ASP A 41 20.24 1.04 8.12
C ASP A 41 19.25 1.24 6.97
N GLU A 42 18.48 0.19 6.64
CA GLU A 42 17.44 0.24 5.60
C GLU A 42 16.31 1.21 6.00
N CYS A 43 15.86 1.17 7.25
CA CYS A 43 14.90 2.13 7.78
C CYS A 43 15.42 3.56 7.70
N LYS A 44 16.69 3.77 8.05
CA LYS A 44 17.33 5.09 7.97
C LYS A 44 17.39 5.58 6.52
N MET A 45 17.80 4.74 5.59
CA MET A 45 17.86 5.06 4.16
C MET A 45 16.48 5.49 3.63
N VAL A 46 15.42 4.76 3.94
CA VAL A 46 14.05 5.11 3.53
C VAL A 46 13.55 6.37 4.21
N ASN A 47 13.90 6.62 5.49
CA ASN A 47 13.56 7.86 6.20
C ASN A 47 14.22 9.09 5.56
N ASP A 48 15.49 8.96 5.17
CA ASP A 48 16.28 10.06 4.59
C ASP A 48 15.94 10.30 3.11
N SER A 49 15.18 9.41 2.46
CA SER A 49 14.74 9.52 1.07
C SER A 49 13.40 10.24 0.91
N GLU A 50 12.99 10.46 -0.35
CA GLU A 50 11.68 11.01 -0.72
C GLU A 50 10.52 9.99 -0.64
N ALA A 51 10.75 8.77 -0.12
CA ALA A 51 9.69 7.81 0.12
C ALA A 51 8.61 8.37 1.06
N ASP A 52 7.36 8.05 0.80
CA ASP A 52 6.23 8.53 1.62
C ASP A 52 5.87 7.53 2.71
N TRP A 53 5.84 6.23 2.36
CA TRP A 53 5.38 5.15 3.23
C TRP A 53 6.44 4.06 3.38
N PHE A 54 6.27 3.25 4.40
CA PHE A 54 6.95 1.98 4.62
C PHE A 54 5.95 0.87 4.34
N HIS A 55 6.11 0.13 3.23
CA HIS A 55 5.23 -0.97 2.90
C HIS A 55 5.73 -2.27 3.55
N LEU A 56 4.85 -2.91 4.33
CA LEU A 56 5.18 -4.02 5.24
C LEU A 56 4.32 -5.25 4.92
N ASP A 57 4.90 -6.17 4.16
CA ASP A 57 4.25 -7.41 3.68
C ASP A 57 4.28 -8.51 4.74
N VAL A 58 3.12 -8.82 5.32
CA VAL A 58 2.94 -9.87 6.33
C VAL A 58 2.35 -11.13 5.69
N MET A 59 3.06 -12.25 5.84
CA MET A 59 2.71 -13.55 5.25
C MET A 59 2.73 -14.65 6.29
N ASP A 60 1.73 -15.54 6.26
CA ASP A 60 1.51 -16.60 7.25
C ASP A 60 1.82 -18.03 6.78
N GLY A 61 2.23 -18.21 5.52
CA GLY A 61 2.46 -19.53 4.93
C GLY A 61 1.19 -20.33 4.63
N ARG A 62 0.01 -19.71 4.75
CA ARG A 62 -1.30 -20.32 4.48
C ARG A 62 -2.05 -19.62 3.35
N PHE A 63 -2.20 -18.32 3.43
CA PHE A 63 -2.77 -17.54 2.33
C PHE A 63 -1.83 -17.51 1.13
N VAL A 64 -0.52 -17.42 1.39
CA VAL A 64 0.55 -17.49 0.39
C VAL A 64 1.59 -18.55 0.81
N PRO A 65 2.34 -19.16 -0.15
CA PRO A 65 3.31 -20.22 0.16
C PRO A 65 4.65 -19.63 0.67
N ASN A 66 4.61 -18.63 1.52
CA ASN A 66 5.77 -17.98 2.13
C ASN A 66 5.41 -17.42 3.51
N ILE A 67 6.41 -17.28 4.38
CA ILE A 67 6.32 -16.64 5.69
C ILE A 67 7.30 -15.49 5.70
N SER A 68 6.86 -14.29 6.07
CA SER A 68 7.73 -13.11 6.15
C SER A 68 8.05 -12.74 7.60
N PHE A 69 7.42 -11.72 8.11
CA PHE A 69 7.60 -11.20 9.47
C PHE A 69 6.24 -10.77 10.04
N GLY A 70 6.22 -10.45 11.33
CA GLY A 70 5.01 -10.05 12.04
C GLY A 70 5.26 -8.91 13.03
N PHE A 71 4.44 -8.84 14.08
CA PHE A 71 4.37 -7.75 15.04
C PHE A 71 5.72 -7.25 15.55
N PRO A 72 6.67 -8.12 16.01
CA PRO A 72 7.92 -7.62 16.57
C PRO A 72 8.75 -6.79 15.59
N VAL A 73 8.79 -7.17 14.32
CA VAL A 73 9.51 -6.44 13.28
C VAL A 73 8.82 -5.11 12.98
N ILE A 74 7.48 -5.11 12.87
CA ILE A 74 6.69 -3.88 12.65
C ILE A 74 6.88 -2.90 13.79
N GLU A 75 6.86 -3.35 15.05
CA GLU A 75 7.10 -2.52 16.22
C GLU A 75 8.50 -1.87 16.21
N TYR A 76 9.51 -2.61 15.78
CA TYR A 76 10.86 -2.05 15.63
C TYR A 76 10.93 -1.03 14.51
N ILE A 77 10.37 -1.32 13.34
CA ILE A 77 10.28 -0.37 12.24
C ILE A 77 9.55 0.90 12.69
N ARG A 78 8.39 0.77 13.35
CA ARG A 78 7.61 1.91 13.86
C ARG A 78 8.42 2.84 14.77
N LYS A 79 9.32 2.29 15.58
CA LYS A 79 10.20 3.08 16.47
C LYS A 79 11.22 3.94 15.70
N THR A 80 11.58 3.53 14.48
CA THR A 80 12.58 4.22 13.65
C THR A 80 11.99 5.30 12.75
N THR A 81 10.68 5.28 12.49
CA THR A 81 10.07 6.18 11.49
C THR A 81 8.82 6.90 12.02
N LYS A 82 8.55 8.07 11.44
CA LYS A 82 7.26 8.79 11.57
C LYS A 82 6.47 8.77 10.26
N LYS A 83 7.04 8.20 9.20
CA LYS A 83 6.33 7.99 7.94
C LYS A 83 5.23 6.96 8.15
N ILE A 84 4.29 6.87 7.24
CA ILE A 84 3.17 5.92 7.29
C ILE A 84 3.70 4.49 7.24
N CYS A 85 3.29 3.66 8.20
CA CYS A 85 3.45 2.21 8.17
C CYS A 85 2.22 1.61 7.50
N ASP A 86 2.38 1.23 6.26
CA ASP A 86 1.38 0.65 5.39
C ASP A 86 1.51 -0.87 5.43
N VAL A 87 0.60 -1.54 6.15
CA VAL A 87 0.70 -2.98 6.42
C VAL A 87 -0.24 -3.75 5.50
N HIS A 88 0.35 -4.62 4.68
CA HIS A 88 -0.34 -5.50 3.74
C HIS A 88 -0.40 -6.93 4.27
N LEU A 89 -1.60 -7.43 4.53
CA LEU A 89 -1.83 -8.74 5.15
C LEU A 89 -2.14 -9.82 4.11
N MET A 90 -1.16 -10.63 3.81
CA MET A 90 -1.30 -11.88 3.05
C MET A 90 -1.44 -13.06 4.02
N ILE A 91 -2.48 -13.02 4.84
CA ILE A 91 -2.77 -14.01 5.89
C ILE A 91 -4.24 -14.44 5.84
N VAL A 92 -4.54 -15.61 6.39
CA VAL A 92 -5.92 -16.05 6.60
C VAL A 92 -6.49 -15.44 7.89
N GLU A 93 -7.81 -15.21 7.93
CA GLU A 93 -8.53 -14.70 9.10
C GLU A 93 -7.92 -13.40 9.67
N PRO A 94 -7.65 -12.36 8.83
CA PRO A 94 -6.95 -11.13 9.26
C PRO A 94 -7.70 -10.35 10.35
N GLU A 95 -9.02 -10.53 10.47
CA GLU A 95 -9.85 -9.90 11.50
C GLU A 95 -9.42 -10.25 12.93
N LYS A 96 -8.77 -11.39 13.11
CA LYS A 96 -8.27 -11.82 14.42
C LYS A 96 -7.08 -10.99 14.91
N PHE A 97 -6.42 -10.28 14.01
CA PHE A 97 -5.13 -9.63 14.28
C PHE A 97 -5.14 -8.11 14.09
N ALA A 98 -6.25 -7.51 13.64
CA ALA A 98 -6.33 -6.08 13.34
C ALA A 98 -5.92 -5.20 14.52
N GLU A 99 -6.36 -5.54 15.74
CA GLU A 99 -5.99 -4.80 16.96
C GLU A 99 -4.48 -4.88 17.26
N GLU A 100 -3.88 -6.05 17.06
CA GLU A 100 -2.45 -6.25 17.30
C GLU A 100 -1.60 -5.50 16.27
N PHE A 101 -2.02 -5.43 15.00
CA PHE A 101 -1.35 -4.61 13.99
C PHE A 101 -1.44 -3.12 14.32
N LYS A 102 -2.59 -2.66 14.84
CA LYS A 102 -2.69 -1.28 15.34
C LYS A 102 -1.71 -1.02 16.48
N LYS A 103 -1.62 -1.92 17.46
CA LYS A 103 -0.66 -1.81 18.58
C LYS A 103 0.78 -1.83 18.10
N ALA A 104 1.10 -2.65 17.11
CA ALA A 104 2.42 -2.71 16.48
C ALA A 104 2.78 -1.42 15.72
N GLY A 105 1.80 -0.58 15.38
CA GLY A 105 2.03 0.74 14.80
C GLY A 105 1.62 0.90 13.35
N ALA A 106 0.72 0.05 12.84
CA ALA A 106 0.12 0.22 11.53
C ALA A 106 -0.72 1.53 11.46
N ASP A 107 -0.51 2.30 10.40
CA ASP A 107 -1.33 3.46 10.06
C ASP A 107 -2.40 3.09 9.02
N ASN A 108 -2.01 2.29 8.02
CA ASN A 108 -2.88 1.65 7.06
C ASN A 108 -2.88 0.13 7.30
N LEU A 109 -4.02 -0.51 7.14
CA LEU A 109 -4.13 -1.97 7.19
C LEU A 109 -4.91 -2.46 5.98
N THR A 110 -4.23 -3.18 5.09
CA THR A 110 -4.79 -3.73 3.87
C THR A 110 -4.96 -5.24 3.99
N VAL A 111 -6.19 -5.73 3.77
CA VAL A 111 -6.57 -7.14 3.83
C VAL A 111 -6.99 -7.64 2.45
N HIS A 112 -6.72 -8.89 2.12
CA HIS A 112 -7.20 -9.49 0.88
C HIS A 112 -8.68 -9.80 0.94
N ILE A 113 -9.44 -9.41 -0.09
CA ILE A 113 -10.86 -9.78 -0.20
C ILE A 113 -11.05 -11.30 -0.14
N GLU A 114 -10.11 -12.05 -0.72
CA GLU A 114 -10.12 -13.52 -0.79
C GLU A 114 -9.89 -14.19 0.58
N ALA A 115 -9.36 -13.44 1.57
CA ALA A 115 -9.15 -13.91 2.94
C ALA A 115 -10.28 -13.51 3.89
N CYS A 116 -11.24 -12.70 3.44
CA CYS A 116 -12.23 -12.03 4.27
C CYS A 116 -13.68 -12.42 3.92
N PRO A 117 -14.23 -13.53 4.45
CA PRO A 117 -15.63 -13.90 4.22
C PRO A 117 -16.63 -12.82 4.66
N ASN A 118 -16.29 -12.00 5.66
CA ASN A 118 -17.07 -10.88 6.18
C ASN A 118 -16.37 -9.54 5.95
N LEU A 119 -15.99 -9.26 4.70
CA LEU A 119 -15.14 -8.12 4.33
C LEU A 119 -15.63 -6.77 4.90
N HIS A 120 -16.91 -6.47 4.77
CA HIS A 120 -17.48 -5.22 5.29
C HIS A 120 -17.23 -5.05 6.80
N ARG A 121 -17.41 -6.11 7.60
CA ARG A 121 -17.10 -6.09 9.04
C ARG A 121 -15.63 -5.83 9.31
N ASN A 122 -14.71 -6.40 8.50
CA ASN A 122 -13.28 -6.18 8.66
C ASN A 122 -12.91 -4.73 8.37
N ILE A 123 -13.50 -4.13 7.32
CA ILE A 123 -13.31 -2.70 6.99
C ILE A 123 -13.73 -1.82 8.17
N GLN A 124 -14.92 -2.07 8.74
CA GLN A 124 -15.40 -1.32 9.90
C GLN A 124 -14.48 -1.47 11.10
N GLN A 125 -14.06 -2.69 11.43
CA GLN A 125 -13.12 -2.97 12.52
C GLN A 125 -11.81 -2.19 12.36
N ILE A 126 -11.21 -2.18 11.16
CA ILE A 126 -9.97 -1.45 10.87
C ILE A 126 -10.18 0.04 11.12
N LYS A 127 -11.27 0.61 10.64
CA LYS A 127 -11.60 2.03 10.82
C LYS A 127 -11.90 2.40 12.28
N GLU A 128 -12.61 1.56 13.02
CA GLU A 128 -12.88 1.76 14.45
C GLU A 128 -11.59 1.77 15.29
N LEU A 129 -10.58 1.01 14.87
CA LEU A 129 -9.25 1.04 15.48
C LEU A 129 -8.43 2.29 15.09
N GLY A 130 -8.96 3.17 14.24
CA GLY A 130 -8.32 4.41 13.81
C GLY A 130 -7.18 4.20 12.80
N MET A 131 -7.28 3.16 11.99
CA MET A 131 -6.41 2.93 10.81
C MET A 131 -7.16 3.28 9.52
N LYS A 132 -6.42 3.53 8.45
CA LYS A 132 -6.94 3.54 7.09
C LYS A 132 -7.23 2.11 6.65
N ALA A 133 -8.41 1.89 6.06
CA ALA A 133 -8.82 0.56 5.61
C ALA A 133 -8.50 0.36 4.14
N GLY A 134 -7.61 -0.60 3.85
CA GLY A 134 -7.27 -1.05 2.52
C GLY A 134 -7.87 -2.43 2.20
N VAL A 135 -8.21 -2.65 0.94
CA VAL A 135 -8.56 -3.97 0.43
C VAL A 135 -7.70 -4.31 -0.79
N ALA A 136 -7.02 -5.45 -0.70
CA ALA A 136 -6.23 -6.02 -1.78
C ALA A 136 -7.08 -6.98 -2.63
N ILE A 137 -6.82 -7.00 -3.95
CA ILE A 137 -7.40 -7.97 -4.89
C ILE A 137 -6.28 -8.67 -5.67
N ASN A 138 -6.37 -9.99 -5.72
CA ASN A 138 -5.45 -10.84 -6.50
C ASN A 138 -5.58 -10.58 -8.02
N PRO A 139 -4.59 -11.02 -8.84
CA PRO A 139 -4.65 -10.83 -10.30
C PRO A 139 -5.93 -11.36 -10.94
N HIS A 140 -6.48 -12.47 -10.44
CA HIS A 140 -7.71 -13.10 -10.96
C HIS A 140 -9.01 -12.48 -10.45
N THR A 141 -8.99 -11.69 -9.37
CA THR A 141 -10.19 -11.09 -8.77
C THR A 141 -10.58 -9.83 -9.52
N PRO A 142 -11.80 -9.70 -10.05
CA PRO A 142 -12.21 -8.53 -10.80
C PRO A 142 -12.43 -7.32 -9.87
N VAL A 143 -12.23 -6.12 -10.40
CA VAL A 143 -12.46 -4.85 -9.67
C VAL A 143 -13.91 -4.74 -9.18
N THR A 144 -14.86 -5.28 -9.93
CA THR A 144 -16.30 -5.27 -9.58
C THR A 144 -16.63 -6.03 -8.29
N ALA A 145 -15.72 -6.90 -7.81
CA ALA A 145 -15.89 -7.54 -6.50
C ALA A 145 -15.92 -6.54 -5.34
N LEU A 146 -15.42 -5.32 -5.54
CA LEU A 146 -15.38 -4.27 -4.53
C LEU A 146 -16.59 -3.33 -4.59
N SER A 147 -17.53 -3.49 -5.55
CA SER A 147 -18.59 -2.53 -5.84
C SER A 147 -19.44 -2.11 -4.63
N GLU A 148 -19.70 -3.06 -3.72
CA GLU A 148 -20.56 -2.84 -2.55
C GLU A 148 -19.83 -2.18 -1.36
N VAL A 149 -18.49 -2.22 -1.34
CA VAL A 149 -17.67 -1.70 -0.23
C VAL A 149 -16.74 -0.55 -0.63
N LEU A 150 -16.58 -0.27 -1.91
CA LEU A 150 -15.61 0.68 -2.44
C LEU A 150 -15.73 2.08 -1.80
N HIS A 151 -16.95 2.53 -1.49
CA HIS A 151 -17.22 3.84 -0.89
C HIS A 151 -16.77 3.94 0.57
N GLU A 152 -16.46 2.81 1.21
CA GLU A 152 -15.94 2.75 2.58
C GLU A 152 -14.42 2.61 2.64
N LEU A 153 -13.76 2.37 1.51
CA LEU A 153 -12.32 2.15 1.47
C LEU A 153 -11.53 3.46 1.45
N ASP A 154 -10.35 3.43 2.04
CA ASP A 154 -9.33 4.46 1.89
C ASP A 154 -8.32 4.08 0.79
N ILE A 155 -8.05 2.76 0.61
CA ILE A 155 -7.05 2.22 -0.32
C ILE A 155 -7.62 0.97 -1.00
N VAL A 156 -7.39 0.83 -2.31
CA VAL A 156 -7.50 -0.44 -3.03
C VAL A 156 -6.12 -0.82 -3.55
N LEU A 157 -5.60 -1.94 -3.06
CA LEU A 157 -4.34 -2.51 -3.51
C LEU A 157 -4.60 -3.52 -4.61
N ILE A 158 -4.11 -3.26 -5.82
CA ILE A 158 -4.20 -4.19 -6.94
C ILE A 158 -2.88 -4.97 -7.03
N MET A 159 -2.94 -6.28 -6.80
CA MET A 159 -1.79 -7.14 -7.01
C MET A 159 -1.49 -7.23 -8.51
N SER A 160 -0.28 -6.85 -8.87
CA SER A 160 0.24 -6.95 -10.24
C SER A 160 1.19 -8.15 -10.45
N VAL A 161 1.26 -9.00 -9.44
CA VAL A 161 1.90 -10.33 -9.44
C VAL A 161 1.05 -11.25 -8.57
N ASN A 162 1.29 -12.56 -8.59
CA ASN A 162 0.72 -13.44 -7.57
C ASN A 162 1.39 -13.15 -6.22
N PRO A 163 0.64 -12.88 -5.13
CA PRO A 163 1.24 -12.56 -3.84
C PRO A 163 2.08 -13.71 -3.28
N GLY A 164 3.08 -13.36 -2.43
CA GLY A 164 3.90 -14.33 -1.71
C GLY A 164 5.41 -14.20 -1.92
N PHE A 165 5.88 -13.64 -3.03
CA PHE A 165 7.32 -13.51 -3.31
C PHE A 165 7.64 -12.17 -3.96
N GLY A 166 8.80 -11.59 -3.59
CA GLY A 166 9.35 -10.42 -4.27
C GLY A 166 10.01 -10.77 -5.62
N GLY A 167 10.35 -9.73 -6.40
CA GLY A 167 11.14 -9.88 -7.64
C GLY A 167 10.39 -10.51 -8.82
N GLN A 168 9.09 -10.63 -8.78
CA GLN A 168 8.26 -11.16 -9.86
C GLN A 168 8.07 -10.14 -10.98
N LYS A 169 7.75 -10.61 -12.19
CA LYS A 169 7.43 -9.74 -13.35
C LYS A 169 6.00 -9.23 -13.26
N PHE A 170 5.84 -7.95 -13.53
CA PHE A 170 4.55 -7.27 -13.63
C PHE A 170 3.61 -7.96 -14.63
N ILE A 171 2.37 -8.17 -14.27
CA ILE A 171 1.32 -8.73 -15.13
C ILE A 171 0.69 -7.58 -15.94
N PRO A 172 0.89 -7.49 -17.29
CA PRO A 172 0.47 -6.33 -18.08
C PRO A 172 -1.04 -6.04 -18.04
N HIS A 173 -1.87 -7.09 -17.85
CA HIS A 173 -3.34 -6.93 -17.75
C HIS A 173 -3.76 -6.08 -16.53
N THR A 174 -2.90 -5.93 -15.52
CA THR A 174 -3.16 -5.07 -14.37
C THR A 174 -3.42 -3.62 -14.76
N LEU A 175 -2.81 -3.11 -15.84
CA LEU A 175 -3.07 -1.76 -16.34
C LEU A 175 -4.55 -1.52 -16.66
N GLU A 176 -5.24 -2.53 -17.21
CA GLU A 176 -6.68 -2.42 -17.51
C GLU A 176 -7.52 -2.41 -16.21
N LYS A 177 -7.11 -3.18 -15.18
CA LYS A 177 -7.75 -3.15 -13.86
C LYS A 177 -7.61 -1.77 -13.19
N ILE A 178 -6.42 -1.16 -13.28
CA ILE A 178 -6.17 0.19 -12.76
C ILE A 178 -7.10 1.21 -13.43
N LYS A 179 -7.15 1.23 -14.75
CA LYS A 179 -8.02 2.13 -15.52
C LYS A 179 -9.49 1.94 -15.16
N GLN A 180 -9.93 0.69 -15.05
CA GLN A 180 -11.32 0.35 -14.69
C GLN A 180 -11.64 0.87 -13.29
N LEU A 181 -10.76 0.66 -12.30
CA LEU A 181 -10.98 1.11 -10.93
C LEU A 181 -10.97 2.64 -10.85
N ARG A 182 -10.02 3.31 -11.52
CA ARG A 182 -9.95 4.77 -11.57
C ARG A 182 -11.24 5.36 -12.13
N HIS A 183 -11.72 4.81 -13.23
CA HIS A 183 -12.99 5.25 -13.82
C HIS A 183 -14.17 5.15 -12.85
N ILE A 184 -14.29 4.04 -12.11
CA ILE A 184 -15.35 3.86 -11.11
C ILE A 184 -15.21 4.85 -9.95
N ILE A 185 -13.99 5.08 -9.47
CA ILE A 185 -13.72 6.04 -8.37
C ILE A 185 -14.10 7.46 -8.81
N ASP A 186 -13.69 7.86 -10.00
CA ASP A 186 -13.94 9.20 -10.53
C ASP A 186 -15.43 9.41 -10.83
N GLU A 187 -16.10 8.44 -11.44
CA GLU A 187 -17.55 8.48 -11.73
C GLU A 187 -18.38 8.64 -10.46
N LYS A 188 -17.99 7.93 -9.39
CA LYS A 188 -18.67 7.99 -8.09
C LYS A 188 -18.19 9.14 -7.19
N GLY A 189 -17.18 9.91 -7.60
CA GLY A 189 -16.60 11.00 -6.81
C GLY A 189 -15.99 10.54 -5.49
N LEU A 190 -15.41 9.33 -5.44
CA LEU A 190 -14.84 8.74 -4.24
C LEU A 190 -13.41 9.22 -4.00
N ASN A 191 -12.99 9.22 -2.74
CA ASN A 191 -11.62 9.55 -2.34
C ASN A 191 -10.87 8.27 -1.89
N VAL A 192 -10.55 7.42 -2.85
CA VAL A 192 -9.90 6.12 -2.64
C VAL A 192 -8.60 6.09 -3.42
N LEU A 193 -7.49 5.76 -2.75
CA LEU A 193 -6.19 5.60 -3.39
C LEU A 193 -6.09 4.25 -4.10
N ILE A 194 -5.49 4.24 -5.29
CA ILE A 194 -5.14 3.02 -6.03
C ILE A 194 -3.67 2.72 -5.80
N GLU A 195 -3.40 1.64 -5.11
CA GLU A 195 -2.06 1.14 -4.80
C GLU A 195 -1.73 -0.06 -5.68
N ILE A 196 -0.48 -0.13 -6.18
CA ILE A 196 -0.01 -1.21 -7.05
C ILE A 196 1.18 -1.90 -6.40
N ASP A 197 1.03 -3.20 -6.17
CA ASP A 197 2.09 -4.03 -5.62
C ASP A 197 2.44 -5.21 -6.55
N GLY A 198 3.73 -5.28 -6.87
CA GLY A 198 4.34 -6.36 -7.62
C GLY A 198 4.97 -5.96 -8.95
N GLY A 199 6.26 -6.17 -9.08
CA GLY A 199 7.00 -5.97 -10.33
C GLY A 199 7.05 -4.53 -10.84
N VAL A 200 6.85 -3.53 -9.96
CA VAL A 200 7.02 -2.10 -10.28
C VAL A 200 8.50 -1.80 -10.49
N THR A 201 8.83 -1.19 -11.62
CA THR A 201 10.18 -0.80 -12.03
C THR A 201 10.18 0.62 -12.59
N LEU A 202 11.37 1.23 -12.75
CA LEU A 202 11.47 2.54 -13.41
C LEU A 202 10.95 2.51 -14.85
N ASP A 203 11.00 1.36 -15.54
CA ASP A 203 10.57 1.23 -16.93
C ASP A 203 9.05 1.21 -17.07
N ASN A 204 8.31 0.69 -16.07
CA ASN A 204 6.85 0.54 -16.17
C ASN A 204 6.07 1.52 -15.29
N ALA A 205 6.72 2.16 -14.31
CA ALA A 205 6.05 3.00 -13.31
C ALA A 205 5.29 4.18 -13.97
N ALA A 206 5.85 4.82 -14.99
CA ALA A 206 5.15 5.89 -15.73
C ALA A 206 3.83 5.40 -16.35
N SER A 207 3.79 4.18 -16.90
CA SER A 207 2.57 3.61 -17.48
C SER A 207 1.54 3.22 -16.42
N ILE A 208 2.00 2.83 -15.22
CA ILE A 208 1.15 2.50 -14.06
C ILE A 208 0.48 3.77 -13.53
N VAL A 209 1.25 4.85 -13.34
CA VAL A 209 0.71 6.16 -12.92
C VAL A 209 -0.26 6.71 -13.98
N ALA A 210 0.11 6.65 -15.27
CA ALA A 210 -0.77 7.09 -16.36
C ALA A 210 -2.06 6.29 -16.46
N ALA A 211 -2.09 5.03 -15.99
CA ALA A 211 -3.31 4.24 -15.90
C ALA A 211 -4.23 4.65 -14.74
N GLY A 212 -3.74 5.46 -13.80
CA GLY A 212 -4.51 6.00 -12.68
C GLY A 212 -4.09 5.53 -11.29
N ALA A 213 -2.90 4.92 -11.14
CA ALA A 213 -2.37 4.56 -9.83
C ALA A 213 -1.89 5.80 -9.05
N ASP A 214 -2.12 5.81 -7.75
CA ASP A 214 -1.69 6.86 -6.81
C ASP A 214 -0.45 6.42 -6.03
N VAL A 215 -0.31 5.12 -5.72
CA VAL A 215 0.74 4.56 -4.85
C VAL A 215 1.49 3.46 -5.58
N LEU A 216 2.80 3.55 -5.57
CA LEU A 216 3.72 2.58 -6.16
C LEU A 216 4.48 1.83 -5.06
N VAL A 217 4.20 0.53 -4.91
CA VAL A 217 4.97 -0.35 -4.03
C VAL A 217 6.18 -0.89 -4.81
N ALA A 218 7.38 -0.57 -4.34
CA ALA A 218 8.62 -0.94 -5.01
C ALA A 218 9.60 -1.63 -4.04
N GLY A 219 9.73 -2.96 -4.14
CA GLY A 219 10.67 -3.74 -3.33
C GLY A 219 12.05 -3.83 -3.97
N ASN A 220 12.28 -4.88 -4.77
CA ASN A 220 13.58 -5.14 -5.41
C ASN A 220 14.10 -3.95 -6.23
N THR A 221 13.24 -3.22 -6.89
CA THR A 221 13.61 -2.02 -7.67
C THR A 221 14.36 -1.01 -6.82
N VAL A 222 13.96 -0.86 -5.55
CA VAL A 222 14.63 0.05 -4.60
C VAL A 222 15.80 -0.64 -3.92
N PHE A 223 15.55 -1.72 -3.17
CA PHE A 223 16.57 -2.32 -2.27
C PHE A 223 17.69 -3.06 -2.98
N SER A 224 17.52 -3.47 -4.26
CA SER A 224 18.60 -4.04 -5.09
C SER A 224 19.27 -3.02 -6.01
N SER A 225 18.88 -1.75 -5.95
CA SER A 225 19.48 -0.66 -6.73
C SER A 225 20.88 -0.33 -6.20
N LYS A 226 21.73 0.21 -7.09
CA LYS A 226 23.04 0.79 -6.70
C LYS A 226 22.87 2.06 -5.86
N ASP A 227 21.80 2.81 -6.11
CA ASP A 227 21.44 4.02 -5.37
C ASP A 227 19.92 3.98 -5.08
N PRO A 228 19.52 3.39 -3.93
CA PRO A 228 18.12 3.30 -3.54
C PRO A 228 17.44 4.68 -3.38
N VAL A 229 18.17 5.67 -2.86
CA VAL A 229 17.65 7.03 -2.64
C VAL A 229 17.29 7.69 -3.95
N GLU A 230 18.21 7.66 -4.95
CA GLU A 230 17.92 8.20 -6.28
C GLU A 230 16.83 7.39 -7.01
N THR A 231 16.76 6.08 -6.80
CA THR A 231 15.69 5.25 -7.38
C THR A 231 14.33 5.67 -6.84
N ILE A 232 14.21 5.91 -5.53
CA ILE A 232 12.98 6.42 -4.91
C ILE A 232 12.63 7.81 -5.48
N ALA A 233 13.61 8.72 -5.56
CA ALA A 233 13.41 10.05 -6.13
C ALA A 233 12.98 9.99 -7.61
N ALA A 234 13.53 9.06 -8.40
CA ALA A 234 13.12 8.84 -9.79
C ALA A 234 11.66 8.35 -9.91
N LEU A 235 11.21 7.42 -9.04
CA LEU A 235 9.82 6.99 -8.96
C LEU A 235 8.89 8.13 -8.54
N LYS A 236 9.36 9.02 -7.66
CA LYS A 236 8.57 10.15 -7.15
C LYS A 236 8.31 11.23 -8.20
N ARG A 237 9.21 11.40 -9.15
CA ARG A 237 9.14 12.43 -10.21
C ARG A 237 8.26 12.06 -11.40
N LEU A 238 7.57 10.91 -11.39
CA LEU A 238 6.72 10.43 -12.49
C LEU A 238 5.37 11.14 -12.61
#